data_959cc50fe9ae9c8afd819cc6e41ecf1b
#
_entry.id   959cc50fe9ae9c8afd819cc6e41ecf1b
#
_cell.length_a   1.000
_cell.length_b   1.000
_cell.length_c   1.000
_cell.angle_alpha   90.00
_cell.angle_beta   90.00
_cell.angle_gamma   90.00
#
_symmetry.space_group_name_H-M   'P 1'
#
loop_
_entity.id
_entity.type
_entity.pdbx_description
1 polymer ?
#
loop_
_entity_poly.entity_id
_entity_poly.type
_entity_poly.pdbx_seq_one_letter_code
_entity_poly.pdbx_strand_id
1 'polypeptide(L)'
;YEEKLLSFDFEQEQWLWDISQIKAKDITDNVVEFMANKINKLPESTRKILTLAACIGNQFDLTTLATISKSPHQETALALQSCLIEGLVVPLSNMYQLIALLTEGISQEANETYKFIHDRVQQAAYSLIGSEDKQKYHLQIGRLLLASTKNKGREELLFDIVEHLHLKEPRTFLSSF
;
A
#
# COMPACT_ATOMS: atom_id res chain seq x y z
N TYR A 1 -16.20 17.27 -9.79
CA TYR A 1 -16.22 16.16 -10.05
C TYR A 1 -17.32 15.30 -9.43
N GLU A 2 -17.16 14.02 -9.08
CA GLU A 2 -18.30 13.11 -8.82
C GLU A 2 -19.27 13.56 -7.71
N GLU A 3 -18.87 14.38 -6.76
CA GLU A 3 -19.71 14.77 -5.62
C GLU A 3 -20.23 16.22 -5.66
N LYS A 4 -20.01 16.94 -6.76
CA LYS A 4 -20.48 18.34 -6.97
C LYS A 4 -20.10 19.34 -5.86
N LEU A 5 -19.11 19.02 -5.01
CA LEU A 5 -18.62 19.92 -3.96
C LEU A 5 -17.73 21.05 -4.52
N LEU A 6 -17.26 20.88 -5.74
CA LEU A 6 -16.46 21.82 -6.49
C LEU A 6 -17.02 21.89 -7.92
N SER A 7 -17.42 23.06 -8.38
CA SER A 7 -17.87 23.32 -9.73
C SER A 7 -17.19 24.55 -10.30
N PHE A 8 -16.95 24.54 -11.60
CA PHE A 8 -16.43 25.73 -12.29
C PHE A 8 -17.60 26.47 -12.94
N ASP A 9 -17.75 27.75 -12.58
CA ASP A 9 -18.70 28.65 -13.20
C ASP A 9 -18.03 29.26 -14.44
N PHE A 10 -18.52 28.87 -15.61
CA PHE A 10 -18.00 29.35 -16.90
C PHE A 10 -18.41 30.78 -17.23
N GLU A 11 -19.47 31.31 -16.61
CA GLU A 11 -19.91 32.70 -16.86
C GLU A 11 -19.07 33.69 -16.05
N GLN A 12 -18.67 33.29 -14.83
CA GLN A 12 -17.88 34.12 -13.92
C GLN A 12 -16.40 33.74 -13.93
N GLU A 13 -16.01 32.71 -14.71
CA GLU A 13 -14.64 32.17 -14.81
C GLU A 13 -14.02 31.84 -13.44
N GLN A 14 -14.79 31.33 -12.49
CA GLN A 14 -14.33 31.04 -11.13
C GLN A 14 -14.79 29.66 -10.63
N TRP A 15 -14.01 29.13 -9.69
CA TRP A 15 -14.39 27.94 -8.98
C TRP A 15 -15.36 28.26 -7.85
N LEU A 16 -16.45 27.52 -7.80
CA LEU A 16 -17.45 27.58 -6.72
C LEU A 16 -17.28 26.34 -5.84
N TRP A 17 -17.29 26.55 -4.52
CA TRP A 17 -17.27 25.49 -3.51
C TRP A 17 -18.08 25.90 -2.28
N ASP A 18 -18.68 24.91 -1.62
CA ASP A 18 -19.36 25.11 -0.35
C ASP A 18 -18.51 24.56 0.79
N ILE A 19 -17.87 25.47 1.53
CA ILE A 19 -17.01 25.12 2.66
C ILE A 19 -17.80 24.38 3.75
N SER A 20 -19.08 24.66 3.93
CA SER A 20 -19.93 24.02 4.95
C SER A 20 -20.17 22.55 4.61
N GLN A 21 -20.45 22.27 3.36
CA GLN A 21 -20.61 20.88 2.87
C GLN A 21 -19.29 20.11 2.89
N ILE A 22 -18.17 20.78 2.55
CA ILE A 22 -16.83 20.18 2.62
C ILE A 22 -16.46 19.83 4.06
N LYS A 23 -16.74 20.72 5.01
CA LYS A 23 -16.44 20.50 6.45
C LYS A 23 -17.38 19.49 7.11
N ALA A 24 -18.64 19.37 6.64
CA ALA A 24 -19.60 18.41 7.17
C ALA A 24 -19.28 16.96 6.78
N LYS A 25 -18.45 16.75 5.76
CA LYS A 25 -17.92 15.44 5.44
C LYS A 25 -16.68 15.22 6.31
N ASP A 26 -16.70 14.13 7.07
CA ASP A 26 -15.53 13.68 7.83
C ASP A 26 -14.44 13.26 6.83
N ILE A 27 -13.60 14.23 6.46
CA ILE A 27 -12.68 14.15 5.30
C ILE A 27 -11.71 12.98 5.46
N THR A 28 -11.45 12.58 6.69
CA THR A 28 -10.43 11.57 7.00
C THR A 28 -10.91 10.16 6.63
N ASP A 29 -12.13 9.79 7.00
CA ASP A 29 -12.70 8.48 6.69
C ASP A 29 -13.11 8.39 5.21
N ASN A 30 -13.57 9.49 4.64
CA ASN A 30 -13.90 9.60 3.23
C ASN A 30 -12.71 9.34 2.29
N VAL A 31 -11.50 9.78 2.65
CA VAL A 31 -10.30 9.55 1.81
C VAL A 31 -9.93 8.07 1.79
N VAL A 32 -9.98 7.38 2.94
CA VAL A 32 -9.69 5.95 3.01
C VAL A 32 -10.72 5.15 2.24
N GLU A 33 -12.01 5.45 2.40
CA GLU A 33 -13.10 4.81 1.67
C GLU A 33 -13.00 5.07 0.15
N PHE A 34 -12.73 6.31 -0.24
CA PHE A 34 -12.51 6.66 -1.65
C PHE A 34 -11.34 5.87 -2.25
N MET A 35 -10.21 5.77 -1.54
CA MET A 35 -9.06 4.99 -1.97
C MET A 35 -9.37 3.50 -2.00
N ALA A 36 -10.11 2.96 -1.03
CA ALA A 36 -10.56 1.56 -1.02
C ALA A 36 -11.44 1.25 -2.25
N ASN A 37 -12.37 2.16 -2.59
CA ASN A 37 -13.20 2.04 -3.78
C ASN A 37 -12.37 2.11 -5.08
N LYS A 38 -11.35 2.96 -5.14
CA LYS A 38 -10.41 3.01 -6.27
C LYS A 38 -9.64 1.69 -6.39
N ILE A 39 -9.11 1.17 -5.28
CA ILE A 39 -8.37 -0.10 -5.24
C ILE A 39 -9.26 -1.28 -5.65
N ASN A 40 -10.53 -1.30 -5.26
CA ASN A 40 -11.47 -2.35 -5.64
C ASN A 40 -11.77 -2.42 -7.15
N LYS A 41 -11.56 -1.34 -7.88
CA LYS A 41 -11.71 -1.30 -9.35
C LYS A 41 -10.50 -1.88 -10.09
N LEU A 42 -9.37 -2.12 -9.40
CA LEU A 42 -8.18 -2.71 -10.00
C LEU A 42 -8.37 -4.20 -10.31
N PRO A 43 -7.60 -4.74 -11.27
CA PRO A 43 -7.55 -6.18 -11.52
C PRO A 43 -7.27 -6.95 -10.21
N GLU A 44 -7.83 -8.15 -10.08
CA GLU A 44 -7.72 -8.95 -8.86
C GLU A 44 -6.26 -9.23 -8.48
N SER A 45 -5.39 -9.54 -9.45
CA SER A 45 -3.95 -9.74 -9.22
C SER A 45 -3.28 -8.50 -8.64
N THR A 46 -3.56 -7.32 -9.19
CA THR A 46 -3.03 -6.04 -8.74
C THR A 46 -3.53 -5.70 -7.33
N ARG A 47 -4.83 -5.86 -7.08
CA ARG A 47 -5.44 -5.64 -5.77
C ARG A 47 -4.82 -6.55 -4.71
N LYS A 48 -4.66 -7.86 -5.01
CA LYS A 48 -4.02 -8.83 -4.11
C LYS A 48 -2.59 -8.41 -3.76
N ILE A 49 -1.79 -8.01 -4.74
CA ILE A 49 -0.41 -7.57 -4.51
C ILE A 49 -0.37 -6.31 -3.66
N LEU A 50 -1.24 -5.33 -3.93
CA LEU A 50 -1.30 -4.09 -3.15
C LEU A 50 -1.73 -4.33 -1.70
N THR A 51 -2.69 -5.22 -1.46
CA THR A 51 -3.14 -5.57 -0.11
C THR A 51 -2.06 -6.33 0.67
N LEU A 52 -1.31 -7.23 0.02
CA LEU A 52 -0.16 -7.89 0.64
C LEU A 52 0.96 -6.91 0.97
N ALA A 53 1.27 -5.96 0.07
CA ALA A 53 2.23 -4.89 0.33
C ALA A 53 1.83 -4.07 1.56
N ALA A 54 0.54 -3.77 1.72
CA ALA A 54 0.04 -3.04 2.89
C ALA A 54 0.22 -3.79 4.22
N CYS A 55 0.24 -5.13 4.19
CA CYS A 55 0.57 -5.95 5.36
C CYS A 55 2.06 -5.91 5.71
N ILE A 56 2.95 -5.76 4.72
CA ILE A 56 4.39 -5.67 4.98
C ILE A 56 4.70 -4.36 5.70
N GLY A 57 4.15 -3.25 5.20
CA GLY A 57 4.38 -1.93 5.78
C GLY A 57 4.23 -0.81 4.75
N ASN A 58 4.61 0.41 5.16
CA ASN A 58 4.60 1.57 4.27
C ASN A 58 5.67 1.48 3.18
N GLN A 59 6.75 0.76 3.46
CA GLN A 59 7.84 0.44 2.53
C GLN A 59 7.98 -1.08 2.41
N PHE A 60 8.27 -1.56 1.23
CA PHE A 60 8.40 -2.99 0.96
C PHE A 60 9.30 -3.23 -0.26
N ASP A 61 9.93 -4.38 -0.32
CA ASP A 61 10.73 -4.79 -1.46
C ASP A 61 10.04 -5.86 -2.30
N LEU A 62 10.42 -5.92 -3.58
CA LEU A 62 9.82 -6.83 -4.55
C LEU A 62 10.02 -8.31 -4.18
N THR A 63 11.19 -8.66 -3.65
CA THR A 63 11.55 -10.04 -3.28
C THR A 63 10.65 -10.55 -2.15
N THR A 64 10.51 -9.74 -1.08
CA THR A 64 9.63 -10.04 0.05
C THR A 64 8.18 -10.18 -0.42
N LEU A 65 7.71 -9.25 -1.26
CA LEU A 65 6.36 -9.26 -1.79
C LEU A 65 6.09 -10.50 -2.65
N ALA A 66 7.01 -10.86 -3.55
CA ALA A 66 6.92 -12.08 -4.38
C ALA A 66 6.87 -13.35 -3.53
N THR A 67 7.69 -13.40 -2.48
CA THR A 67 7.74 -14.55 -1.56
C THR A 67 6.43 -14.71 -0.80
N ILE A 68 5.84 -13.62 -0.29
CA ILE A 68 4.57 -13.64 0.45
C ILE A 68 3.41 -13.96 -0.47
N SER A 69 3.39 -13.38 -1.68
CA SER A 69 2.34 -13.63 -2.67
C SER A 69 2.39 -15.06 -3.24
N LYS A 70 3.53 -15.76 -3.07
CA LYS A 70 3.83 -17.05 -3.68
C LYS A 70 3.74 -17.01 -5.21
N SER A 71 4.06 -15.87 -5.78
CA SER A 71 4.04 -15.61 -7.22
C SER A 71 5.46 -15.39 -7.74
N PRO A 72 5.74 -15.72 -9.00
CA PRO A 72 7.01 -15.39 -9.62
C PRO A 72 7.31 -13.87 -9.56
N HIS A 73 8.58 -13.50 -9.44
CA HIS A 73 9.01 -12.10 -9.42
C HIS A 73 8.44 -11.29 -10.58
N GLN A 74 8.45 -11.86 -11.79
CA GLN A 74 7.93 -11.20 -12.97
C GLN A 74 6.44 -10.87 -12.88
N GLU A 75 5.61 -11.82 -12.43
CA GLU A 75 4.17 -11.59 -12.26
C GLU A 75 3.88 -10.56 -11.17
N THR A 76 4.63 -10.62 -10.06
CA THR A 76 4.53 -9.65 -8.97
C THR A 76 4.90 -8.25 -9.45
N ALA A 77 5.98 -8.12 -10.22
CA ALA A 77 6.41 -6.85 -10.79
C ALA A 77 5.39 -6.28 -11.78
N LEU A 78 4.80 -7.10 -12.65
CA LEU A 78 3.75 -6.67 -13.58
C LEU A 78 2.50 -6.18 -12.84
N ALA A 79 2.07 -6.87 -11.78
CA ALA A 79 0.95 -6.43 -10.96
C ALA A 79 1.27 -5.11 -10.24
N LEU A 80 2.51 -4.96 -9.74
CA LEU A 80 2.98 -3.74 -9.09
C LEU A 80 3.10 -2.56 -10.07
N GLN A 81 3.46 -2.81 -11.34
CA GLN A 81 3.49 -1.79 -12.39
C GLN A 81 2.13 -1.09 -12.55
N SER A 82 1.03 -1.84 -12.48
CA SER A 82 -0.31 -1.25 -12.48
C SER A 82 -0.54 -0.30 -11.29
N CYS A 83 -0.02 -0.66 -10.10
CA CYS A 83 -0.09 0.21 -8.93
C CYS A 83 0.75 1.51 -9.09
N LEU A 84 1.89 1.43 -9.80
CA LEU A 84 2.73 2.59 -10.14
C LEU A 84 2.00 3.53 -11.10
N ILE A 85 1.39 3.00 -12.16
CA ILE A 85 0.64 3.78 -13.15
C ILE A 85 -0.54 4.49 -12.50
N GLU A 86 -1.25 3.83 -11.59
CA GLU A 86 -2.36 4.40 -10.82
C GLU A 86 -1.91 5.39 -9.73
N GLY A 87 -0.60 5.55 -9.52
CA GLY A 87 -0.04 6.46 -8.52
C GLY A 87 -0.35 6.05 -7.08
N LEU A 88 -0.46 4.74 -6.79
CA LEU A 88 -0.73 4.22 -5.46
C LEU A 88 0.56 3.92 -4.69
N VAL A 89 1.60 3.56 -5.41
CA VAL A 89 2.95 3.31 -4.89
C VAL A 89 4.00 4.02 -5.74
N VAL A 90 5.18 4.26 -5.19
CA VAL A 90 6.33 4.84 -5.89
C VAL A 90 7.59 4.05 -5.56
N PRO A 91 8.54 3.91 -6.51
CA PRO A 91 9.84 3.31 -6.23
C PRO A 91 10.69 4.27 -5.39
N LEU A 92 11.48 3.74 -4.48
CA LEU A 92 12.47 4.51 -3.69
C LEU A 92 13.81 4.66 -4.41
N SER A 93 14.11 3.77 -5.35
CA SER A 93 15.26 3.89 -6.23
C SER A 93 15.05 4.97 -7.29
N ASN A 94 16.14 5.57 -7.75
CA ASN A 94 16.12 6.70 -8.69
C ASN A 94 15.19 6.46 -9.89
N MET A 95 14.39 7.47 -10.22
CA MET A 95 13.39 7.47 -11.30
C MET A 95 13.92 7.00 -12.68
N TYR A 96 15.24 7.04 -12.89
CA TYR A 96 15.91 6.55 -14.09
C TYR A 96 15.84 5.02 -14.25
N GLN A 97 15.83 4.26 -13.13
CA GLN A 97 15.68 2.81 -13.17
C GLN A 97 14.24 2.40 -13.52
N LEU A 98 13.24 3.21 -13.15
CA LEU A 98 11.86 2.97 -13.56
C LEU A 98 11.68 3.04 -15.08
N ILE A 99 12.35 3.99 -15.74
CA ILE A 99 12.32 4.12 -17.20
C ILE A 99 13.00 2.92 -17.86
N ALA A 100 14.11 2.44 -17.31
CA ALA A 100 14.79 1.24 -17.80
C ALA A 100 13.93 -0.02 -17.64
N LEU A 101 13.22 -0.18 -16.53
CA LEU A 101 12.25 -1.27 -16.30
C LEU A 101 11.10 -1.28 -17.33
N LEU A 102 10.65 -0.10 -17.74
CA LEU A 102 9.59 0.04 -18.75
C LEU A 102 10.06 -0.23 -20.18
N THR A 103 11.36 -0.06 -20.45
CA THR A 103 11.92 -0.12 -21.82
C THR A 103 12.73 -1.38 -22.09
N GLU A 104 13.42 -1.95 -21.12
CA GLU A 104 14.39 -3.04 -21.32
C GLU A 104 13.98 -4.39 -20.70
N GLY A 105 12.84 -4.45 -20.02
CA GLY A 105 12.43 -5.65 -19.27
C GLY A 105 13.11 -5.72 -17.90
N ILE A 106 12.48 -6.43 -16.99
CA ILE A 106 12.89 -6.53 -15.58
C ILE A 106 14.17 -7.36 -15.52
N SER A 107 15.31 -6.75 -15.19
CA SER A 107 16.49 -7.49 -14.79
C SER A 107 16.22 -8.18 -13.45
N GLN A 108 16.37 -9.50 -13.39
CA GLN A 108 16.01 -10.36 -12.25
C GLN A 108 16.79 -10.09 -10.94
N GLU A 109 17.77 -9.19 -10.94
CA GLU A 109 18.71 -9.02 -9.85
C GLU A 109 18.52 -7.77 -8.98
N ALA A 110 17.65 -6.84 -9.39
CA ALA A 110 17.42 -5.63 -8.59
C ALA A 110 16.32 -5.87 -7.55
N ASN A 111 16.71 -6.01 -6.28
CA ASN A 111 15.76 -5.99 -5.16
C ASN A 111 15.28 -4.55 -4.95
N GLU A 112 14.29 -4.14 -5.73
CA GLU A 112 13.76 -2.79 -5.70
C GLU A 112 12.84 -2.58 -4.51
N THR A 113 13.00 -1.42 -3.86
CA THR A 113 12.17 -1.00 -2.74
C THR A 113 11.14 0.01 -3.21
N TYR A 114 9.92 -0.16 -2.75
CA TYR A 114 8.76 0.67 -3.05
C TYR A 114 8.16 1.22 -1.77
N LYS A 115 7.39 2.30 -1.89
CA LYS A 115 6.58 2.82 -0.79
C LYS A 115 5.19 3.23 -1.28
N PHE A 116 4.23 3.20 -0.38
CA PHE A 116 2.94 3.84 -0.64
C PHE A 116 3.11 5.34 -0.79
N ILE A 117 2.40 5.94 -1.76
CA ILE A 117 2.49 7.39 -1.99
C ILE A 117 2.01 8.19 -0.78
N HIS A 118 1.07 7.61 -0.02
CA HIS A 118 0.51 8.20 1.20
C HIS A 118 0.01 7.10 2.15
N ASP A 119 0.10 7.33 3.45
CA ASP A 119 -0.34 6.38 4.50
C ASP A 119 -1.82 6.00 4.37
N ARG A 120 -2.66 6.92 3.87
CA ARG A 120 -4.09 6.67 3.62
C ARG A 120 -4.32 5.62 2.52
N VAL A 121 -3.44 5.55 1.52
CA VAL A 121 -3.50 4.50 0.49
C VAL A 121 -3.15 3.14 1.10
N GLN A 122 -2.11 3.07 1.93
CA GLN A 122 -1.78 1.85 2.67
C GLN A 122 -2.93 1.41 3.58
N GLN A 123 -3.49 2.34 4.36
CA GLN A 123 -4.62 2.08 5.26
C GLN A 123 -5.83 1.55 4.50
N ALA A 124 -6.15 2.15 3.34
CA ALA A 124 -7.23 1.70 2.48
C ALA A 124 -6.98 0.28 1.94
N ALA A 125 -5.78 0.00 1.42
CA ALA A 125 -5.42 -1.32 0.95
C ALA A 125 -5.49 -2.37 2.07
N TYR A 126 -4.99 -2.05 3.26
CA TYR A 126 -5.03 -2.91 4.43
C TYR A 126 -6.44 -3.19 4.92
N SER A 127 -7.35 -2.21 4.86
CA SER A 127 -8.75 -2.39 5.27
C SER A 127 -9.53 -3.39 4.42
N LEU A 128 -9.12 -3.60 3.17
CA LEU A 128 -9.74 -4.55 2.25
C LEU A 128 -9.44 -6.02 2.56
N ILE A 129 -8.54 -6.30 3.50
CA ILE A 129 -8.15 -7.66 3.87
C ILE A 129 -9.05 -8.15 5.00
N GLY A 130 -9.60 -9.34 4.86
CA GLY A 130 -10.36 -10.00 5.93
C GLY A 130 -9.51 -10.26 7.17
N SER A 131 -10.13 -10.26 8.36
CA SER A 131 -9.42 -10.42 9.64
C SER A 131 -8.60 -11.71 9.73
N GLU A 132 -9.13 -12.83 9.22
CA GLU A 132 -8.42 -14.10 9.21
C GLU A 132 -7.20 -14.11 8.30
N ASP A 133 -7.29 -13.45 7.13
CA ASP A 133 -6.20 -13.38 6.18
C ASP A 133 -5.11 -12.41 6.67
N LYS A 134 -5.47 -11.33 7.37
CA LYS A 134 -4.50 -10.45 8.05
C LYS A 134 -3.60 -11.25 8.97
N GLN A 135 -4.16 -12.09 9.84
CA GLN A 135 -3.38 -12.91 10.77
C GLN A 135 -2.44 -13.88 10.04
N LYS A 136 -2.92 -14.53 8.96
CA LYS A 136 -2.10 -15.43 8.14
C LYS A 136 -0.93 -14.70 7.48
N TYR A 137 -1.19 -13.52 6.89
CA TYR A 137 -0.16 -12.74 6.22
C TYR A 137 0.88 -12.20 7.20
N HIS A 138 0.46 -11.63 8.33
CA HIS A 138 1.40 -11.16 9.35
C HIS A 138 2.26 -12.29 9.91
N LEU A 139 1.70 -13.47 10.16
CA LEU A 139 2.46 -14.64 10.59
C LEU A 139 3.50 -15.08 9.54
N GLN A 140 3.12 -15.05 8.27
CA GLN A 140 4.01 -15.40 7.17
C GLN A 140 5.15 -14.37 7.03
N ILE A 141 4.84 -13.08 7.09
CA ILE A 141 5.80 -11.97 7.06
C ILE A 141 6.78 -12.11 8.24
N GLY A 142 6.28 -12.28 9.45
CA GLY A 142 7.12 -12.44 10.64
C GLY A 142 8.09 -13.64 10.54
N ARG A 143 7.64 -14.76 9.97
CA ARG A 143 8.50 -15.94 9.73
C ARG A 143 9.58 -15.67 8.68
N LEU A 144 9.24 -14.93 7.61
CA LEU A 144 10.21 -14.54 6.57
C LEU A 144 11.27 -13.59 7.13
N LEU A 145 10.86 -12.59 7.89
CA LEU A 145 11.76 -11.65 8.56
C LEU A 145 12.70 -12.39 9.52
N LEU A 146 12.18 -13.33 10.32
CA LEU A 146 13.01 -14.18 11.20
C LEU A 146 14.01 -15.02 10.42
N ALA A 147 13.66 -15.56 9.27
CA ALA A 147 14.57 -16.34 8.43
C ALA A 147 15.66 -15.47 7.81
N SER A 148 15.35 -14.22 7.44
CA SER A 148 16.28 -13.27 6.86
C SER A 148 17.26 -12.68 7.87
N THR A 149 16.90 -12.62 9.17
CA THR A 149 17.73 -12.08 10.25
C THR A 149 18.97 -12.93 10.60
N LYS A 150 19.06 -14.15 10.07
CA LYS A 150 20.29 -14.95 10.25
C LYS A 150 21.53 -14.31 9.63
N ASN A 151 21.35 -13.28 8.76
CA ASN A 151 22.43 -12.63 8.00
C ASN A 151 22.60 -11.11 8.21
N LYS A 152 21.75 -10.43 8.96
CA LYS A 152 21.85 -8.96 9.18
C LYS A 152 21.48 -8.59 10.63
N GLY A 153 22.08 -7.50 11.13
CA GLY A 153 21.99 -7.02 12.51
C GLY A 153 20.58 -7.12 13.15
N ARG A 154 20.56 -7.70 14.34
CA ARG A 154 19.34 -8.25 14.99
C ARG A 154 18.39 -7.22 15.60
N GLU A 155 18.82 -6.00 15.88
CA GLU A 155 18.05 -5.14 16.81
C GLU A 155 16.91 -4.37 16.12
N GLU A 156 17.13 -3.82 14.93
CA GLU A 156 16.10 -3.04 14.23
C GLU A 156 14.94 -3.90 13.69
N LEU A 157 15.25 -5.11 13.24
CA LEU A 157 14.26 -6.06 12.72
C LEU A 157 13.44 -6.76 13.82
N LEU A 158 13.90 -6.76 15.08
CA LEU A 158 13.17 -7.41 16.17
C LEU A 158 11.83 -6.72 16.44
N PHE A 159 11.73 -5.40 16.33
CA PHE A 159 10.48 -4.66 16.52
C PHE A 159 9.46 -5.01 15.43
N ASP A 160 9.87 -5.02 14.17
CA ASP A 160 9.01 -5.38 13.04
C ASP A 160 8.51 -6.84 13.16
N ILE A 161 9.40 -7.76 13.54
CA ILE A 161 9.05 -9.16 13.77
C ILE A 161 8.04 -9.30 14.91
N VAL A 162 8.26 -8.62 16.03
CA VAL A 162 7.36 -8.65 17.19
C VAL A 162 6.01 -8.06 16.82
N GLU A 163 5.97 -6.96 16.08
CA GLU A 163 4.73 -6.35 15.62
C GLU A 163 3.93 -7.30 14.74
N HIS A 164 4.55 -7.96 13.77
CA HIS A 164 3.89 -8.94 12.92
C HIS A 164 3.46 -10.22 13.65
N LEU A 165 4.17 -10.64 14.69
CA LEU A 165 3.82 -11.84 15.47
C LEU A 165 2.80 -11.55 16.58
N HIS A 166 2.72 -10.32 17.11
CA HIS A 166 1.82 -9.93 18.20
C HIS A 166 0.42 -9.53 17.76
N LEU A 167 0.16 -9.37 16.46
CA LEU A 167 -1.17 -9.07 15.94
C LEU A 167 -2.18 -10.23 16.12
N LYS A 168 -1.93 -11.14 17.07
CA LYS A 168 -2.90 -12.16 17.52
C LYS A 168 -4.06 -11.60 18.35
N GLU A 169 -3.94 -10.36 18.88
CA GLU A 169 -5.01 -9.75 19.65
C GLU A 169 -5.41 -8.39 19.04
N PRO A 170 -6.72 -8.11 18.91
CA PRO A 170 -7.15 -6.78 18.56
C PRO A 170 -6.74 -5.86 19.72
N ARG A 171 -5.73 -5.02 19.50
CA ARG A 171 -5.48 -3.90 20.42
C ARG A 171 -6.72 -3.03 20.38
N THR A 172 -7.57 -3.16 21.41
CA THR A 172 -8.42 -2.07 21.83
C THR A 172 -7.51 -0.89 22.09
N PHE A 173 -7.55 0.11 21.22
CA PHE A 173 -6.99 1.43 21.50
C PHE A 173 -7.69 1.95 22.76
N LEU A 174 -7.05 1.77 23.89
CA LEU A 174 -7.35 2.54 25.08
C LEU A 174 -6.99 3.98 24.74
N SER A 175 -8.01 4.73 24.33
CA SER A 175 -8.04 6.17 24.47
C SER A 175 -7.92 6.48 25.96
N SER A 176 -6.79 7.01 26.38
CA SER A 176 -6.68 7.70 27.67
C SER A 176 -5.53 8.70 27.58
N PHE A 177 -5.96 9.93 27.79
CA PHE A 177 -5.30 11.20 28.06
C PHE A 177 -4.97 12.06 26.86
#